data_30fb0ea0a9db69b73c5aff3a46cc4050
#
_entry.id   30fb0ea0a9db69b73c5aff3a46cc4050
#
_cell.length_a   1.000
_cell.length_b   1.000
_cell.length_c   1.000
_cell.angle_alpha   90.00
_cell.angle_beta   90.00
_cell.angle_gamma   90.00
#
_symmetry.space_group_name_H-M   'P 1'
#
loop_
_entity.id
_entity.type
_entity.pdbx_description
1 polymer ?
#
loop_
_entity_poly.entity_id
_entity_poly.type
_entity_poly.pdbx_seq_one_letter_code
_entity_poly.pdbx_strand_id
1 'polypeptide(L)'
;LPADCMMQLEARSEINELLECHDSVDLLIPRGSNAFVQYIMNNTKIPVMGHADGICHIYVDKEADIEKAIPIILDAKTQYVSACNTVETLLVHKDILDQLMPKLQEAFKEKQVTMRGSKAIVDMTGCEEATEEDNCTEYLDYIISAKEVEDVVEAVGHINRYGSHHTDAIITENSETAAYFMRMVDSAGVYQNCSTRFADGYRYGFGAEVGISTSKLHARGPVGLEGLLSYKYKLFGSGQIVEDYAEGKASFHFKDLE
;
A
#
# COMPACT_ATOMS: atom_id res chain seq x y z
N LEU A 1 -32.11 -11.64 6.88
CA LEU A 1 -30.93 -12.36 7.39
C LEU A 1 -31.33 -13.23 8.57
N PRO A 2 -30.70 -14.41 8.81
CA PRO A 2 -30.91 -15.21 10.01
C PRO A 2 -30.61 -14.39 11.28
N ALA A 3 -31.23 -14.73 12.40
CA ALA A 3 -31.03 -14.01 13.67
C ALA A 3 -29.61 -14.18 14.23
N ASP A 4 -28.94 -15.25 13.84
CA ASP A 4 -27.57 -15.64 14.23
C ASP A 4 -26.50 -15.30 13.18
N CYS A 5 -26.83 -14.44 12.19
CA CYS A 5 -25.88 -14.02 11.14
C CYS A 5 -24.73 -13.15 11.67
N MET A 6 -24.79 -12.66 12.90
CA MET A 6 -23.74 -11.93 13.59
C MET A 6 -23.58 -12.51 14.99
N MET A 7 -22.33 -12.71 15.38
CA MET A 7 -21.95 -13.18 16.72
C MET A 7 -20.88 -12.26 17.29
N GLN A 8 -21.01 -11.90 18.55
CA GLN A 8 -20.00 -11.14 19.27
C GLN A 8 -19.27 -12.04 20.25
N LEU A 9 -17.93 -12.03 20.18
CA LEU A 9 -17.09 -12.65 21.21
C LEU A 9 -16.98 -11.71 22.42
N GLU A 10 -17.03 -12.27 23.64
CA GLU A 10 -17.02 -11.46 24.87
C GLU A 10 -15.61 -11.33 25.47
N ALA A 11 -14.75 -12.33 25.31
CA ALA A 11 -13.43 -12.38 25.91
C ALA A 11 -12.32 -12.37 24.87
N ARG A 12 -11.23 -11.63 25.14
CA ARG A 12 -10.02 -11.65 24.29
C ARG A 12 -9.36 -13.02 24.19
N SER A 13 -9.54 -13.90 25.19
CA SER A 13 -9.04 -15.27 25.17
C SER A 13 -9.66 -16.12 24.06
N GLU A 14 -10.90 -15.81 23.67
CA GLU A 14 -11.62 -16.50 22.60
C GLU A 14 -11.02 -16.24 21.21
N ILE A 15 -10.19 -15.19 21.09
CA ILE A 15 -9.49 -14.91 19.82
C ILE A 15 -8.57 -16.07 19.44
N ASN A 16 -7.86 -16.67 20.39
CA ASN A 16 -6.97 -17.81 20.09
C ASN A 16 -7.74 -19.03 19.60
N GLU A 17 -8.93 -19.27 20.15
CA GLU A 17 -9.81 -20.35 19.69
C GLU A 17 -10.33 -20.04 18.27
N LEU A 18 -10.70 -18.76 18.00
CA LEU A 18 -11.12 -18.33 16.66
C LEU A 18 -10.03 -18.55 15.62
N LEU A 19 -8.74 -18.29 15.95
CA LEU A 19 -7.62 -18.48 15.01
C LEU A 19 -7.45 -19.93 14.53
N GLU A 20 -7.98 -20.91 15.27
CA GLU A 20 -7.97 -22.34 14.92
C GLU A 20 -9.19 -22.76 14.09
N CYS A 21 -10.22 -21.92 13.97
CA CYS A 21 -11.48 -22.24 13.29
C CYS A 21 -11.39 -22.19 11.76
N HIS A 22 -10.29 -22.65 11.16
CA HIS A 22 -10.05 -22.57 9.71
C HIS A 22 -11.03 -23.37 8.83
N ASP A 23 -11.78 -24.32 9.42
CA ASP A 23 -12.83 -25.07 8.72
C ASP A 23 -14.18 -24.32 8.68
N SER A 24 -14.32 -23.25 9.44
CA SER A 24 -15.60 -22.53 9.63
C SER A 24 -15.50 -21.02 9.38
N VAL A 25 -14.28 -20.47 9.28
CA VAL A 25 -14.02 -19.06 9.05
C VAL A 25 -13.21 -18.89 7.77
N ASP A 26 -13.76 -18.19 6.79
CA ASP A 26 -13.17 -18.01 5.47
C ASP A 26 -12.15 -16.86 5.44
N LEU A 27 -12.31 -15.84 6.28
CA LEU A 27 -11.50 -14.63 6.25
C LEU A 27 -11.44 -13.95 7.63
N LEU A 28 -10.25 -13.50 8.02
CA LEU A 28 -10.03 -12.63 9.17
C LEU A 28 -9.67 -11.21 8.70
N ILE A 29 -10.25 -10.21 9.38
CA ILE A 29 -9.95 -8.79 9.14
C ILE A 29 -9.55 -8.18 10.49
N PRO A 30 -8.26 -8.25 10.87
CA PRO A 30 -7.81 -7.75 12.15
C PRO A 30 -7.81 -6.23 12.21
N ARG A 31 -8.09 -5.69 13.41
CA ARG A 31 -7.97 -4.30 13.75
C ARG A 31 -7.29 -4.16 15.11
N GLY A 32 -6.28 -3.33 15.21
CA GLY A 32 -5.54 -3.12 16.45
C GLY A 32 -4.14 -2.59 16.21
N SER A 33 -3.25 -2.76 17.18
CA SER A 33 -1.84 -2.39 17.03
C SER A 33 -1.13 -3.29 16.01
N ASN A 34 -0.05 -2.79 15.41
CA ASN A 34 0.78 -3.54 14.46
C ASN A 34 1.20 -4.90 15.03
N ALA A 35 1.63 -4.95 16.29
CA ALA A 35 2.00 -6.19 16.97
C ALA A 35 0.84 -7.19 17.05
N PHE A 36 -0.38 -6.72 17.28
CA PHE A 36 -1.57 -7.58 17.34
C PHE A 36 -1.95 -8.12 15.96
N VAL A 37 -1.93 -7.27 14.93
CA VAL A 37 -2.19 -7.70 13.55
C VAL A 37 -1.15 -8.71 13.10
N GLN A 38 0.13 -8.46 13.36
CA GLN A 38 1.22 -9.37 13.06
C GLN A 38 1.09 -10.71 13.81
N TYR A 39 0.66 -10.66 15.09
CA TYR A 39 0.38 -11.87 15.86
C TYR A 39 -0.70 -12.72 15.16
N ILE A 40 -1.82 -12.14 14.76
CA ILE A 40 -2.89 -12.85 14.04
C ILE A 40 -2.35 -13.46 12.75
N MET A 41 -1.66 -12.66 11.92
CA MET A 41 -1.11 -13.13 10.63
C MET A 41 -0.17 -14.33 10.79
N ASN A 42 0.58 -14.40 11.89
CA ASN A 42 1.56 -15.47 12.14
C ASN A 42 0.97 -16.70 12.86
N ASN A 43 -0.24 -16.61 13.41
CA ASN A 43 -0.79 -17.64 14.28
C ASN A 43 -2.12 -18.24 13.78
N THR A 44 -2.45 -18.11 12.51
CA THR A 44 -3.63 -18.73 11.92
C THR A 44 -3.35 -19.29 10.53
N LYS A 45 -4.18 -20.28 10.13
CA LYS A 45 -4.25 -20.77 8.75
C LYS A 45 -5.38 -20.11 7.95
N ILE A 46 -6.24 -19.37 8.63
CA ILE A 46 -7.33 -18.62 7.99
C ILE A 46 -6.72 -17.49 7.17
N PRO A 47 -7.13 -17.25 5.92
CA PRO A 47 -6.71 -16.06 5.17
C PRO A 47 -6.92 -14.78 5.96
N VAL A 48 -5.89 -13.94 6.06
CA VAL A 48 -5.94 -12.68 6.79
C VAL A 48 -5.86 -11.52 5.80
N MET A 49 -6.87 -10.65 5.84
CA MET A 49 -6.92 -9.42 5.08
C MET A 49 -6.53 -8.25 5.98
N GLY A 50 -5.39 -7.62 5.73
CA GLY A 50 -4.90 -6.51 6.51
C GLY A 50 -3.45 -6.17 6.21
N HIS A 51 -2.92 -5.25 6.99
CA HIS A 51 -1.50 -4.90 7.01
C HIS A 51 -1.11 -4.60 8.47
N ALA A 52 0.12 -4.88 8.83
CA ALA A 52 0.65 -4.57 10.16
C ALA A 52 1.19 -3.12 10.18
N ASP A 53 2.05 -2.77 9.22
CA ASP A 53 2.72 -1.48 9.15
C ASP A 53 2.36 -0.73 7.86
N GLY A 54 2.35 0.61 7.92
CA GLY A 54 2.13 1.50 6.78
C GLY A 54 3.41 2.28 6.43
N ILE A 55 4.42 1.60 5.85
CA ILE A 55 5.68 2.24 5.44
C ILE A 55 5.58 2.64 3.97
N CYS A 56 5.12 3.86 3.74
CA CYS A 56 4.91 4.41 2.40
C CYS A 56 6.09 5.30 1.98
N HIS A 57 6.41 5.30 0.68
CA HIS A 57 7.52 6.08 0.12
C HIS A 57 7.03 7.07 -0.93
N ILE A 58 7.76 8.17 -1.07
CA ILE A 58 7.70 9.02 -2.25
C ILE A 58 9.11 9.09 -2.85
N TYR A 59 9.23 8.75 -4.12
CA TYR A 59 10.45 8.99 -4.90
C TYR A 59 10.29 10.26 -5.74
N VAL A 60 11.24 11.19 -5.59
CA VAL A 60 11.31 12.41 -6.39
C VAL A 60 12.40 12.23 -7.43
N ASP A 61 11.99 12.11 -8.68
CA ASP A 61 12.88 11.91 -9.83
C ASP A 61 13.58 13.22 -10.25
N LYS A 62 14.70 13.10 -10.96
CA LYS A 62 15.44 14.26 -11.51
C LYS A 62 14.61 15.17 -12.42
N GLU A 63 13.61 14.62 -13.09
CA GLU A 63 12.68 15.35 -13.95
C GLU A 63 11.37 15.74 -13.22
N ALA A 64 11.41 15.83 -11.89
CA ALA A 64 10.28 16.29 -11.11
C ALA A 64 10.11 17.82 -11.22
N ASP A 65 8.87 18.27 -11.28
CA ASP A 65 8.51 19.68 -11.03
C ASP A 65 8.54 19.93 -9.51
N ILE A 66 9.56 20.67 -9.05
CA ILE A 66 9.78 20.91 -7.61
C ILE A 66 8.62 21.70 -6.98
N GLU A 67 7.99 22.61 -7.71
CA GLU A 67 6.88 23.40 -7.20
C GLU A 67 5.62 22.55 -6.98
N LYS A 68 5.47 21.45 -7.74
CA LYS A 68 4.45 20.42 -7.49
C LYS A 68 4.88 19.42 -6.40
N ALA A 69 6.17 19.09 -6.33
CA ALA A 69 6.68 18.09 -5.41
C ALA A 69 6.49 18.49 -3.94
N ILE A 70 6.80 19.74 -3.58
CA ILE A 70 6.73 20.21 -2.20
C ILE A 70 5.33 20.06 -1.60
N PRO A 71 4.24 20.60 -2.20
CA PRO A 71 2.91 20.43 -1.63
C PRO A 71 2.44 18.98 -1.59
N ILE A 72 2.84 18.13 -2.54
CA ILE A 72 2.51 16.68 -2.53
C ILE A 72 3.16 16.00 -1.33
N ILE A 73 4.45 16.25 -1.09
CA ILE A 73 5.21 15.66 0.02
C ILE A 73 4.65 16.16 1.37
N LEU A 74 4.38 17.46 1.48
CA LEU A 74 3.80 18.03 2.69
C LEU A 74 2.43 17.43 3.01
N ASP A 75 1.54 17.34 2.03
CA ASP A 75 0.23 16.72 2.20
C ASP A 75 0.37 15.25 2.60
N ALA A 76 1.21 14.50 1.89
CA ALA A 76 1.44 13.08 2.17
C ALA A 76 1.96 12.83 3.59
N LYS A 77 2.72 13.77 4.18
CA LYS A 77 3.21 13.64 5.56
C LYS A 77 2.31 14.26 6.60
N THR A 78 1.74 15.45 6.34
CA THR A 78 1.16 16.27 7.41
C THR A 78 -0.38 16.32 7.44
N GLN A 79 -1.06 15.82 6.39
CA GLN A 79 -2.51 15.86 6.34
C GLN A 79 -3.13 15.01 7.48
N TYR A 80 -2.54 13.85 7.78
CA TYR A 80 -2.88 13.04 8.95
C TYR A 80 -1.77 12.02 9.23
N VAL A 81 -0.91 12.28 10.21
CA VAL A 81 0.31 11.51 10.47
C VAL A 81 0.07 10.09 10.97
N SER A 82 -1.07 9.83 11.62
CA SER A 82 -1.39 8.53 12.23
C SER A 82 -2.12 7.57 11.26
N ALA A 83 -2.04 7.82 9.96
CA ALA A 83 -2.65 6.94 8.96
C ALA A 83 -1.60 6.11 8.24
N CYS A 84 -1.91 4.84 7.99
CA CYS A 84 -1.03 3.86 7.35
C CYS A 84 -0.59 4.20 5.91
N ASN A 85 -1.24 5.18 5.26
CA ASN A 85 -0.87 5.68 3.94
C ASN A 85 -0.11 7.03 4.01
N THR A 86 0.31 7.44 5.20
CA THR A 86 1.22 8.58 5.38
C THR A 86 2.60 8.23 4.85
N VAL A 87 3.27 9.16 4.18
CA VAL A 87 4.63 8.94 3.75
C VAL A 87 5.59 8.91 4.94
N GLU A 88 6.43 7.88 4.99
CA GLU A 88 7.43 7.71 6.06
C GLU A 88 8.85 7.88 5.53
N THR A 89 9.08 7.56 4.25
CA THR A 89 10.40 7.68 3.62
C THR A 89 10.33 8.46 2.31
N LEU A 90 11.21 9.45 2.19
CA LEU A 90 11.43 10.23 0.97
C LEU A 90 12.72 9.76 0.29
N LEU A 91 12.62 9.32 -0.95
CA LEU A 91 13.76 9.01 -1.80
C LEU A 91 13.94 10.15 -2.82
N VAL A 92 15.13 10.71 -2.94
CA VAL A 92 15.39 11.83 -3.83
C VAL A 92 16.51 11.50 -4.80
N HIS A 93 16.27 11.72 -6.08
CA HIS A 93 17.34 11.59 -7.08
C HIS A 93 18.48 12.55 -6.76
N LYS A 94 19.70 12.04 -6.76
CA LYS A 94 20.89 12.82 -6.36
C LYS A 94 21.06 14.16 -7.12
N ASP A 95 20.68 14.19 -8.41
CA ASP A 95 20.88 15.36 -9.27
C ASP A 95 19.96 16.56 -8.94
N ILE A 96 18.94 16.37 -8.09
CA ILE A 96 18.02 17.45 -7.70
C ILE A 96 18.06 17.77 -6.19
N LEU A 97 18.94 17.12 -5.43
CA LEU A 97 19.07 17.37 -3.99
C LEU A 97 19.25 18.85 -3.67
N ASP A 98 20.21 19.51 -4.35
CA ASP A 98 20.53 20.93 -4.12
C ASP A 98 19.35 21.88 -4.38
N GLN A 99 18.43 21.47 -5.24
CA GLN A 99 17.27 22.29 -5.61
C GLN A 99 16.07 22.03 -4.70
N LEU A 100 15.84 20.77 -4.33
CA LEU A 100 14.66 20.34 -3.58
C LEU A 100 14.85 20.49 -2.06
N MET A 101 15.97 19.98 -1.52
CA MET A 101 16.12 19.78 -0.09
C MET A 101 16.09 21.08 0.73
N PRO A 102 16.72 22.22 0.30
CA PRO A 102 16.62 23.47 1.05
C PRO A 102 15.19 24.00 1.16
N LYS A 103 14.43 23.94 0.06
CA LYS A 103 13.02 24.39 0.04
C LYS A 103 12.13 23.47 0.88
N LEU A 104 12.35 22.17 0.79
CA LEU A 104 11.58 21.19 1.54
C LEU A 104 11.86 21.29 3.03
N GLN A 105 13.12 21.51 3.43
CA GLN A 105 13.50 21.72 4.82
C GLN A 105 12.81 22.94 5.44
N GLU A 106 12.70 24.05 4.69
CA GLU A 106 11.96 25.23 5.13
C GLU A 106 10.48 24.92 5.32
N ALA A 107 9.87 24.25 4.35
CA ALA A 107 8.47 23.85 4.40
C ALA A 107 8.18 22.87 5.55
N PHE A 108 9.08 21.93 5.82
CA PHE A 108 8.96 21.03 6.96
C PHE A 108 9.08 21.72 8.31
N LYS A 109 9.96 22.74 8.43
CA LYS A 109 10.06 23.56 9.64
C LYS A 109 8.75 24.29 9.96
N GLU A 110 8.09 24.84 8.94
CA GLU A 110 6.78 25.49 9.13
C GLU A 110 5.71 24.53 9.64
N LYS A 111 5.80 23.26 9.25
CA LYS A 111 4.88 22.17 9.67
C LYS A 111 5.36 21.40 10.90
N GLN A 112 6.49 21.78 11.49
CA GLN A 112 7.12 21.11 12.63
C GLN A 112 7.44 19.63 12.35
N VAL A 113 7.79 19.29 11.10
CA VAL A 113 8.23 17.96 10.72
C VAL A 113 9.73 17.82 10.97
N THR A 114 10.12 16.82 11.74
CA THR A 114 11.51 16.40 11.94
C THR A 114 11.94 15.52 10.78
N MET A 115 13.00 15.91 10.08
CA MET A 115 13.58 15.10 9.02
C MET A 115 14.83 14.38 9.55
N ARG A 116 14.95 13.09 9.24
CA ARG A 116 16.13 12.27 9.44
C ARG A 116 16.71 11.91 8.08
N GLY A 117 17.93 12.35 7.81
CA GLY A 117 18.54 12.25 6.49
C GLY A 117 19.73 11.31 6.44
N SER A 118 20.03 10.82 5.24
CA SER A 118 21.34 10.26 4.93
C SER A 118 22.42 11.33 5.11
N LYS A 119 23.67 10.93 5.14
CA LYS A 119 24.79 11.86 5.38
C LYS A 119 24.80 13.04 4.40
N ALA A 120 24.54 12.79 3.11
CA ALA A 120 24.50 13.85 2.11
C ALA A 120 23.41 14.90 2.40
N ILE A 121 22.24 14.44 2.86
CA ILE A 121 21.12 15.29 3.23
C ILE A 121 21.41 16.04 4.54
N VAL A 122 22.03 15.38 5.52
CA VAL A 122 22.47 16.02 6.78
C VAL A 122 23.46 17.14 6.51
N ASP A 123 24.47 16.90 5.68
CA ASP A 123 25.50 17.90 5.34
C ASP A 123 24.88 19.13 4.65
N MET A 124 23.78 18.97 3.95
CA MET A 124 23.06 20.02 3.22
C MET A 124 22.05 20.79 4.07
N THR A 125 21.32 20.09 4.94
CA THR A 125 20.14 20.65 5.64
C THR A 125 20.36 20.85 7.14
N GLY A 126 21.35 20.16 7.73
CA GLY A 126 21.57 20.12 9.18
C GLY A 126 20.48 19.33 9.95
N CYS A 127 19.75 18.46 9.27
CA CYS A 127 18.76 17.58 9.93
C CYS A 127 19.43 16.48 10.77
N GLU A 128 18.64 15.69 11.49
CA GLU A 128 19.12 14.51 12.21
C GLU A 128 19.65 13.46 11.23
N GLU A 129 20.65 12.66 11.64
CA GLU A 129 21.14 11.55 10.84
C GLU A 129 20.22 10.34 10.98
N ALA A 130 19.79 9.78 9.84
CA ALA A 130 19.01 8.57 9.78
C ALA A 130 19.87 7.33 10.08
N THR A 131 19.27 6.33 10.69
CA THR A 131 19.86 5.01 10.95
C THR A 131 19.29 3.98 9.98
N GLU A 132 19.81 2.76 9.99
CA GLU A 132 19.25 1.67 9.15
C GLU A 132 17.81 1.32 9.56
N GLU A 133 17.45 1.51 10.82
CA GLU A 133 16.08 1.27 11.34
C GLU A 133 15.06 2.24 10.74
N ASP A 134 15.46 3.47 10.44
CA ASP A 134 14.57 4.49 9.84
C ASP A 134 14.05 4.06 8.45
N ASN A 135 14.77 3.17 7.72
CA ASN A 135 14.31 2.64 6.43
C ASN A 135 13.02 1.78 6.52
N CYS A 136 12.74 1.23 7.70
CA CYS A 136 11.58 0.34 7.93
C CYS A 136 10.74 0.77 9.13
N THR A 137 10.74 2.06 9.45
CA THR A 137 9.98 2.62 10.58
C THR A 137 8.71 3.31 10.11
N GLU A 138 7.57 2.90 10.65
CA GLU A 138 6.33 3.67 10.62
C GLU A 138 6.32 4.59 11.83
N TYR A 139 6.60 5.88 11.62
CA TYR A 139 6.72 6.84 12.73
C TYR A 139 5.38 7.21 13.38
N LEU A 140 4.31 7.27 12.57
CA LEU A 140 2.98 7.74 13.03
C LEU A 140 3.02 9.14 13.68
N ASP A 141 4.01 9.94 13.33
CA ASP A 141 4.31 11.24 13.89
C ASP A 141 4.84 12.20 12.82
N TYR A 142 5.09 13.45 13.17
CA TYR A 142 5.71 14.47 12.32
C TYR A 142 7.23 14.22 12.15
N ILE A 143 7.56 12.99 11.77
CA ILE A 143 8.93 12.54 11.47
C ILE A 143 8.94 11.89 10.09
N ILE A 144 9.96 12.15 9.30
CA ILE A 144 10.16 11.54 7.98
C ILE A 144 11.63 11.21 7.78
N SER A 145 11.93 10.03 7.22
CA SER A 145 13.28 9.74 6.75
C SER A 145 13.47 10.21 5.31
N ALA A 146 14.69 10.57 4.95
CA ALA A 146 15.05 11.02 3.61
C ALA A 146 16.40 10.46 3.17
N LYS A 147 16.48 9.97 1.93
CA LYS A 147 17.69 9.35 1.37
C LYS A 147 17.86 9.73 -0.09
N GLU A 148 19.11 10.00 -0.50
CA GLU A 148 19.46 10.11 -1.91
C GLU A 148 19.51 8.74 -2.57
N VAL A 149 19.17 8.71 -3.84
CA VAL A 149 19.26 7.53 -4.72
C VAL A 149 19.84 7.94 -6.08
N GLU A 150 20.51 7.00 -6.73
CA GLU A 150 21.12 7.21 -8.04
C GLU A 150 20.08 7.40 -9.15
N ASP A 151 19.03 6.59 -9.13
CA ASP A 151 17.98 6.58 -10.16
C ASP A 151 16.71 5.88 -9.68
N VAL A 152 15.74 5.75 -10.59
CA VAL A 152 14.47 5.06 -10.35
C VAL A 152 14.66 3.57 -10.03
N VAL A 153 15.71 2.93 -10.53
CA VAL A 153 15.98 1.50 -10.29
C VAL A 153 16.36 1.27 -8.84
N GLU A 154 17.26 2.12 -8.31
CA GLU A 154 17.62 2.07 -6.90
C GLU A 154 16.42 2.40 -6.00
N ALA A 155 15.63 3.43 -6.36
CA ALA A 155 14.42 3.78 -5.63
C ALA A 155 13.43 2.61 -5.55
N VAL A 156 13.14 1.95 -6.65
CA VAL A 156 12.29 0.74 -6.72
C VAL A 156 12.87 -0.39 -5.86
N GLY A 157 14.18 -0.61 -5.94
CA GLY A 157 14.88 -1.61 -5.13
C GLY A 157 14.72 -1.36 -3.63
N HIS A 158 14.86 -0.09 -3.21
CA HIS A 158 14.67 0.33 -1.82
C HIS A 158 13.20 0.10 -1.37
N ILE A 159 12.24 0.59 -2.13
CA ILE A 159 10.80 0.48 -1.83
C ILE A 159 10.39 -0.99 -1.69
N ASN A 160 10.76 -1.84 -2.64
CA ASN A 160 10.40 -3.26 -2.62
C ASN A 160 11.07 -4.03 -1.47
N ARG A 161 12.20 -3.52 -0.94
CA ARG A 161 12.91 -4.14 0.18
C ARG A 161 12.38 -3.71 1.54
N TYR A 162 12.08 -2.43 1.73
CA TYR A 162 11.80 -1.84 3.04
C TYR A 162 10.33 -1.43 3.20
N GLY A 163 9.61 -1.23 2.11
CA GLY A 163 8.20 -0.82 2.13
C GLY A 163 7.27 -1.91 2.63
N SER A 164 6.13 -1.48 3.13
CA SER A 164 5.05 -2.36 3.62
C SER A 164 4.13 -2.88 2.50
N HIS A 165 4.42 -2.57 1.24
CA HIS A 165 3.58 -2.85 0.08
C HIS A 165 2.19 -2.17 0.13
N HIS A 166 2.09 -1.09 0.88
CA HIS A 166 0.84 -0.34 1.03
C HIS A 166 0.63 0.63 -0.13
N THR A 167 1.31 1.77 -0.11
CA THR A 167 1.13 2.82 -1.13
C THR A 167 2.42 3.60 -1.31
N ASP A 168 2.92 3.64 -2.53
CA ASP A 168 4.13 4.38 -2.88
C ASP A 168 3.91 5.28 -4.08
N ALA A 169 4.63 6.38 -4.17
CA ALA A 169 4.45 7.36 -5.22
C ALA A 169 5.78 7.77 -5.86
N ILE A 170 5.71 8.18 -7.13
CA ILE A 170 6.77 8.87 -7.84
C ILE A 170 6.32 10.28 -8.19
N ILE A 171 7.22 11.23 -8.10
CA ILE A 171 7.03 12.58 -8.63
C ILE A 171 7.98 12.76 -9.79
N THR A 172 7.46 12.85 -11.01
CA THR A 172 8.22 13.03 -12.25
C THR A 172 7.33 13.52 -13.38
N GLU A 173 7.88 14.32 -14.28
CA GLU A 173 7.24 14.68 -15.57
C GLU A 173 7.66 13.73 -16.70
N ASN A 174 8.61 12.81 -16.45
CA ASN A 174 9.05 11.82 -17.43
C ASN A 174 8.11 10.61 -17.43
N SER A 175 7.38 10.41 -18.52
CA SER A 175 6.39 9.35 -18.66
C SER A 175 7.00 7.94 -18.71
N GLU A 176 8.23 7.79 -19.22
CA GLU A 176 8.91 6.48 -19.28
C GLU A 176 9.38 6.05 -17.90
N THR A 177 9.98 6.99 -17.13
CA THR A 177 10.37 6.78 -15.74
C THR A 177 9.16 6.46 -14.86
N ALA A 178 8.06 7.21 -15.04
CA ALA A 178 6.80 6.94 -14.35
C ALA A 178 6.26 5.53 -14.68
N ALA A 179 6.20 5.16 -15.96
CA ALA A 179 5.72 3.85 -16.40
C ALA A 179 6.59 2.70 -15.85
N TYR A 180 7.91 2.90 -15.77
CA TYR A 180 8.82 1.93 -15.15
C TYR A 180 8.52 1.77 -13.66
N PHE A 181 8.44 2.88 -12.90
CA PHE A 181 8.11 2.87 -11.47
C PHE A 181 6.77 2.18 -11.21
N MET A 182 5.71 2.60 -11.91
CA MET A 182 4.35 2.06 -11.77
C MET A 182 4.28 0.55 -12.01
N ARG A 183 5.16 0.01 -12.87
CA ARG A 183 5.21 -1.42 -13.18
C ARG A 183 6.06 -2.21 -12.19
N MET A 184 7.13 -1.62 -11.66
CA MET A 184 8.17 -2.35 -10.91
C MET A 184 8.00 -2.27 -9.39
N VAL A 185 7.28 -1.30 -8.87
CA VAL A 185 6.96 -1.21 -7.44
C VAL A 185 5.85 -2.19 -7.11
N ASP A 186 6.12 -3.07 -6.14
CA ASP A 186 5.18 -4.10 -5.68
C ASP A 186 4.34 -3.61 -4.49
N SER A 187 3.52 -2.61 -4.70
CA SER A 187 2.61 -2.06 -3.70
C SER A 187 1.15 -2.12 -4.15
N ALA A 188 0.22 -2.11 -3.18
CA ALA A 188 -1.20 -2.13 -3.45
C ALA A 188 -1.67 -0.87 -4.18
N GLY A 189 -1.08 0.29 -3.84
CA GLY A 189 -1.25 1.54 -4.55
C GLY A 189 0.09 2.05 -5.08
N VAL A 190 0.17 2.39 -6.37
CA VAL A 190 1.36 3.01 -6.97
C VAL A 190 0.92 4.24 -7.74
N TYR A 191 1.44 5.39 -7.36
CA TYR A 191 0.93 6.69 -7.82
C TYR A 191 1.97 7.50 -8.56
N GLN A 192 1.50 8.39 -9.42
CA GLN A 192 2.31 9.42 -10.07
C GLN A 192 1.75 10.80 -9.74
N ASN A 193 2.63 11.72 -9.30
CA ASN A 193 2.34 13.15 -9.10
C ASN A 193 1.13 13.43 -8.18
N CYS A 194 0.92 12.60 -7.17
CA CYS A 194 -0.10 12.85 -6.15
C CYS A 194 0.28 12.26 -4.79
N SER A 195 -0.41 12.71 -3.76
CA SER A 195 -0.17 12.30 -2.37
C SER A 195 -0.56 10.84 -2.14
N THR A 196 0.24 10.12 -1.35
CA THR A 196 -0.08 8.75 -0.88
C THR A 196 -1.38 8.70 -0.08
N ARG A 197 -1.82 9.84 0.48
CA ARG A 197 -3.07 10.00 1.23
C ARG A 197 -4.34 9.75 0.40
N PHE A 198 -4.23 9.60 -0.92
CA PHE A 198 -5.36 9.19 -1.76
C PHE A 198 -5.74 7.70 -1.62
N ALA A 199 -4.94 6.87 -0.97
CA ALA A 199 -5.25 5.45 -0.73
C ALA A 199 -6.41 5.28 0.28
N ASP A 200 -7.63 5.38 -0.23
CA ASP A 200 -8.86 5.40 0.56
C ASP A 200 -10.04 4.99 -0.33
N GLY A 201 -10.92 4.13 0.17
CA GLY A 201 -12.04 3.58 -0.60
C GLY A 201 -12.99 4.65 -1.13
N TYR A 202 -13.27 5.70 -0.36
CA TYR A 202 -14.12 6.81 -0.83
C TYR A 202 -13.43 7.62 -1.93
N ARG A 203 -12.12 7.87 -1.79
CA ARG A 203 -11.34 8.61 -2.79
C ARG A 203 -11.17 7.83 -4.09
N TYR A 204 -11.16 6.49 -4.01
CA TYR A 204 -11.18 5.61 -5.19
C TYR A 204 -12.57 5.46 -5.82
N GLY A 205 -13.62 5.91 -5.15
CA GLY A 205 -15.00 5.74 -5.61
C GLY A 205 -15.61 4.37 -5.27
N PHE A 206 -14.97 3.58 -4.40
CA PHE A 206 -15.48 2.28 -3.96
C PHE A 206 -16.51 2.40 -2.82
N GLY A 207 -16.67 3.59 -2.24
CA GLY A 207 -17.48 3.82 -1.06
C GLY A 207 -16.79 3.43 0.24
N ALA A 208 -17.53 2.90 1.19
CA ALA A 208 -16.97 2.49 2.47
C ALA A 208 -15.98 1.34 2.33
N GLU A 209 -14.90 1.39 3.09
CA GLU A 209 -13.92 0.30 3.18
C GLU A 209 -13.95 -0.34 4.56
N VAL A 210 -13.67 -1.63 4.62
CA VAL A 210 -13.50 -2.39 5.86
C VAL A 210 -12.04 -2.45 6.28
N GLY A 211 -11.12 -2.13 5.39
CA GLY A 211 -9.69 -2.10 5.63
C GLY A 211 -8.89 -2.01 4.35
N ILE A 212 -7.57 -1.99 4.52
CA ILE A 212 -6.60 -2.01 3.43
C ILE A 212 -5.79 -3.29 3.54
N SER A 213 -5.69 -4.04 2.45
CA SER A 213 -4.90 -5.26 2.35
C SER A 213 -3.63 -5.00 1.54
N THR A 214 -2.48 -5.32 2.10
CA THR A 214 -1.19 -5.26 1.39
C THR A 214 -0.76 -6.62 0.84
N SER A 215 -1.43 -7.70 1.27
CA SER A 215 -1.15 -9.05 0.80
C SER A 215 -1.56 -9.24 -0.67
N LYS A 216 -1.05 -10.31 -1.30
CA LYS A 216 -1.45 -10.72 -2.65
C LYS A 216 -2.62 -11.70 -2.63
N LEU A 217 -3.45 -11.64 -1.59
CA LEU A 217 -4.77 -12.24 -1.59
C LEU A 217 -5.68 -11.52 -2.58
N HIS A 218 -6.80 -12.13 -2.89
CA HIS A 218 -7.77 -11.69 -3.87
C HIS A 218 -8.16 -10.21 -3.76
N ALA A 219 -8.41 -9.69 -2.54
CA ALA A 219 -8.61 -8.28 -2.29
C ALA A 219 -7.28 -7.63 -1.87
N ARG A 220 -6.80 -6.63 -2.61
CA ARG A 220 -5.58 -5.87 -2.35
C ARG A 220 -5.87 -4.37 -2.44
N GLY A 221 -5.23 -3.57 -1.58
CA GLY A 221 -5.53 -2.14 -1.43
C GLY A 221 -6.77 -1.90 -0.57
N PRO A 222 -7.44 -0.75 -0.72
CA PRO A 222 -8.70 -0.45 -0.07
C PRO A 222 -9.78 -1.48 -0.41
N VAL A 223 -10.36 -2.13 0.61
CA VAL A 223 -11.31 -3.21 0.44
C VAL A 223 -12.72 -2.76 0.81
N GLY A 224 -13.56 -2.59 -0.18
CA GLY A 224 -14.98 -2.32 -0.04
C GLY A 224 -15.84 -3.59 -0.11
N LEU A 225 -17.13 -3.42 -0.37
CA LEU A 225 -18.10 -4.53 -0.40
C LEU A 225 -17.70 -5.64 -1.39
N GLU A 226 -17.23 -5.28 -2.58
CA GLU A 226 -16.85 -6.26 -3.62
C GLU A 226 -15.69 -7.17 -3.16
N GLY A 227 -14.74 -6.62 -2.40
CA GLY A 227 -13.61 -7.40 -1.86
C GLY A 227 -13.99 -8.40 -0.75
N LEU A 228 -15.22 -8.31 -0.22
CA LEU A 228 -15.76 -9.24 0.76
C LEU A 228 -16.60 -10.35 0.13
N LEU A 229 -16.76 -10.30 -1.19
CA LEU A 229 -17.60 -11.27 -1.92
C LEU A 229 -16.71 -12.28 -2.66
N SER A 230 -17.21 -13.49 -2.78
CA SER A 230 -16.71 -14.47 -3.73
C SER A 230 -17.78 -14.82 -4.75
N TYR A 231 -17.42 -15.51 -5.80
CA TYR A 231 -18.34 -15.86 -6.88
C TYR A 231 -18.43 -17.38 -7.06
N LYS A 232 -19.54 -17.81 -7.65
CA LYS A 232 -19.71 -19.17 -8.12
C LYS A 232 -20.25 -19.18 -9.53
N TYR A 233 -19.84 -20.17 -10.29
CA TYR A 233 -20.36 -20.39 -11.62
C TYR A 233 -21.68 -21.12 -11.55
N LYS A 234 -22.65 -20.69 -12.36
CA LYS A 234 -23.91 -21.40 -12.60
C LYS A 234 -23.95 -21.77 -14.07
N LEU A 235 -23.95 -23.06 -14.35
CA LEU A 235 -24.02 -23.59 -15.70
C LEU A 235 -25.41 -24.21 -15.92
N PHE A 236 -26.10 -23.75 -16.96
CA PHE A 236 -27.41 -24.26 -17.35
C PHE A 236 -27.26 -25.02 -18.66
N GLY A 237 -27.49 -26.31 -18.63
CA GLY A 237 -27.41 -27.18 -19.80
C GLY A 237 -28.76 -27.75 -20.19
N SER A 238 -28.82 -28.37 -21.36
CA SER A 238 -29.98 -29.11 -21.89
C SER A 238 -29.62 -30.53 -22.38
N GLY A 239 -28.59 -31.14 -21.73
CA GLY A 239 -28.12 -32.48 -22.06
C GLY A 239 -26.73 -32.52 -22.75
N GLN A 240 -26.01 -31.39 -22.84
CA GLN A 240 -24.65 -31.38 -23.38
C GLN A 240 -23.72 -32.25 -22.51
N ILE A 241 -22.85 -33.01 -23.17
CA ILE A 241 -21.82 -33.82 -22.54
C ILE A 241 -20.44 -33.45 -23.05
N VAL A 242 -19.42 -33.56 -22.22
CA VAL A 242 -18.04 -33.17 -22.59
C VAL A 242 -17.46 -34.03 -23.70
N GLU A 243 -17.86 -35.32 -23.76
CA GLU A 243 -17.39 -36.28 -24.74
C GLU A 243 -17.65 -35.80 -26.18
N ASP A 244 -18.81 -35.22 -26.46
CA ASP A 244 -19.15 -34.70 -27.79
C ASP A 244 -18.19 -33.59 -28.25
N TYR A 245 -17.75 -32.74 -27.30
CA TYR A 245 -16.76 -31.67 -27.57
C TYR A 245 -15.34 -32.24 -27.71
N ALA A 246 -14.98 -33.22 -26.89
CA ALA A 246 -13.67 -33.86 -26.88
C ALA A 246 -13.43 -34.66 -28.17
N GLU A 247 -14.48 -35.31 -28.71
CA GLU A 247 -14.44 -36.08 -29.97
C GLU A 247 -14.71 -35.25 -31.23
N GLY A 248 -14.94 -33.95 -31.06
CA GLY A 248 -15.21 -33.02 -32.19
C GLY A 248 -16.60 -33.15 -32.80
N LYS A 249 -17.54 -33.81 -32.13
CA LYS A 249 -18.94 -33.91 -32.56
C LYS A 249 -19.70 -32.60 -32.30
N ALA A 250 -19.28 -31.84 -31.31
CA ALA A 250 -19.75 -30.50 -30.97
C ALA A 250 -18.59 -29.52 -30.87
N SER A 251 -18.86 -28.21 -31.00
CA SER A 251 -17.85 -27.15 -30.85
C SER A 251 -18.30 -26.07 -29.87
N PHE A 252 -17.30 -25.45 -29.20
CA PHE A 252 -17.55 -24.27 -28.40
C PHE A 252 -17.72 -23.04 -29.30
N HIS A 253 -18.68 -22.20 -28.94
CA HIS A 253 -18.90 -20.92 -29.62
C HIS A 253 -18.51 -19.80 -28.64
N PHE A 254 -17.23 -19.46 -28.64
CA PHE A 254 -16.73 -18.34 -27.85
C PHE A 254 -17.12 -17.03 -28.51
N LYS A 255 -17.54 -16.09 -27.72
CA LYS A 255 -17.85 -14.73 -28.15
C LYS A 255 -17.06 -13.76 -27.31
N ASP A 256 -16.30 -12.88 -27.97
CA ASP A 256 -15.69 -11.76 -27.28
C ASP A 256 -16.78 -10.82 -26.79
N LEU A 257 -16.75 -10.49 -25.51
CA LEU A 257 -17.65 -9.49 -24.92
C LEU A 257 -16.94 -8.15 -25.03
N GLU A 258 -17.53 -7.24 -25.79
CA GLU A 258 -17.09 -5.84 -25.89
C GLU A 258 -17.48 -5.05 -24.63
#